data_2c15e6722834621eb5905dafcc66de18
#
_entry.id   2c15e6722834621eb5905dafcc66de18
#
_cell.length_a   1.000
_cell.length_b   1.000
_cell.length_c   1.000
_cell.angle_alpha   90.00
_cell.angle_beta   90.00
_cell.angle_gamma   90.00
#
_symmetry.space_group_name_H-M   'P 1'
#
loop_
_entity.id
_entity.type
_entity.pdbx_description
1 polymer ?
#
loop_
_entity_poly.entity_id
_entity_poly.type
_entity_poly.pdbx_seq_one_letter_code
_entity_poly.pdbx_strand_id
1 'polypeptide(L)'
;MTIKFNSSYIKDYYSLLGKNEHGITVKGDLLIDDYYYEKRSVEEAESEYVKKCVQGLLNKSKLKEKDINLFIGGDLQSELIASDFGMKNFNIPFLGVYSACTTFTESLLIASVFVENNRVKNVGVVTSSHNLVSEKQFRFPIEYGAIRKKVNTFTATGSVSAIVTNKKTNLKIESATIGSVVDIGYKDANNFGAVM
;
A
#
# COMPACT_ATOMS: atom_id res chain seq x y z
N MET A 1 14.50 4.20 -16.79
CA MET A 1 13.64 5.06 -17.66
C MET A 1 12.91 6.05 -16.76
N THR A 2 12.97 7.35 -17.06
CA THR A 2 12.28 8.39 -16.29
C THR A 2 11.12 8.97 -17.08
N ILE A 3 9.93 9.02 -16.49
CA ILE A 3 8.73 9.63 -17.04
C ILE A 3 8.47 10.92 -16.25
N LYS A 4 8.27 12.05 -16.96
CA LYS A 4 7.89 13.34 -16.35
C LYS A 4 6.39 13.55 -16.50
N PHE A 5 5.76 14.12 -15.48
CA PHE A 5 4.33 14.41 -15.45
C PHE A 5 4.07 15.92 -15.41
N ASN A 6 3.10 16.39 -16.19
CA ASN A 6 2.66 17.78 -16.22
C ASN A 6 1.46 18.02 -15.32
N SER A 7 0.55 17.04 -15.26
CA SER A 7 -0.77 17.14 -14.63
C SER A 7 -1.07 16.01 -13.64
N SER A 8 -0.06 15.58 -12.87
CA SER A 8 -0.25 14.56 -11.83
C SER A 8 -0.05 15.15 -10.44
N TYR A 9 -1.08 15.10 -9.61
CA TYR A 9 -1.09 15.67 -8.27
C TYR A 9 -1.71 14.72 -7.26
N ILE A 10 -1.27 14.77 -6.00
CA ILE A 10 -1.94 14.09 -4.88
C ILE A 10 -2.99 15.04 -4.33
N LYS A 11 -4.26 14.62 -4.39
CA LYS A 11 -5.39 15.38 -3.83
C LYS A 11 -5.46 15.24 -2.32
N ASP A 12 -5.38 14.02 -1.84
CA ASP A 12 -5.43 13.68 -0.42
C ASP A 12 -4.84 12.29 -0.18
N TYR A 13 -4.57 11.98 1.07
CA TYR A 13 -4.08 10.70 1.51
C TYR A 13 -4.65 10.33 2.88
N TYR A 14 -4.63 9.05 3.21
CA TYR A 14 -5.06 8.51 4.49
C TYR A 14 -4.15 7.36 4.90
N SER A 15 -3.79 7.31 6.19
CA SER A 15 -2.93 6.29 6.75
C SER A 15 -3.55 5.64 7.99
N LEU A 16 -3.50 4.33 8.02
CA LEU A 16 -3.90 3.49 9.12
C LEU A 16 -2.65 2.79 9.64
N LEU A 17 -2.36 2.91 10.91
CA LEU A 17 -1.22 2.27 11.58
C LEU A 17 -1.70 1.19 12.54
N GLY A 18 -1.06 0.03 12.48
CA GLY A 18 -1.34 -1.09 13.38
C GLY A 18 -0.62 -0.97 14.73
N LYS A 19 -0.85 -1.93 15.58
CA LYS A 19 -0.43 -1.93 16.99
C LYS A 19 1.07 -1.67 17.21
N ASN A 20 1.93 -2.29 16.44
CA ASN A 20 3.38 -2.17 16.62
C ASN A 20 3.97 -0.88 16.09
N GLU A 21 3.19 -0.11 15.36
CA GLU A 21 3.62 1.14 14.74
C GLU A 21 3.34 2.36 15.64
N HIS A 22 2.72 2.13 16.81
CA HIS A 22 2.49 3.17 17.81
C HIS A 22 3.82 3.62 18.42
N GLY A 23 4.04 4.91 18.50
CA GLY A 23 5.27 5.48 19.06
C GLY A 23 6.39 5.73 18.05
N ILE A 24 6.19 5.38 16.79
CA ILE A 24 7.04 5.84 15.70
C ILE A 24 6.72 7.33 15.44
N THR A 25 7.69 8.08 14.95
CA THR A 25 7.56 9.52 14.65
C THR A 25 6.49 9.86 13.62
N VAL A 26 5.94 8.85 12.93
CA VAL A 26 4.88 9.01 11.93
C VAL A 26 3.51 9.02 12.61
N LYS A 27 2.72 10.04 12.37
CA LYS A 27 1.32 10.13 12.82
C LYS A 27 0.41 9.55 11.75
N GLY A 28 -0.34 8.48 12.09
CA GLY A 28 -1.41 7.96 11.25
C GLY A 28 -2.73 8.71 11.46
N ASP A 29 -3.60 8.68 10.46
CA ASP A 29 -4.97 9.20 10.57
C ASP A 29 -5.83 8.29 11.47
N LEU A 30 -5.55 7.00 11.49
CA LEU A 30 -6.21 6.00 12.34
C LEU A 30 -5.16 5.08 12.97
N LEU A 31 -5.29 4.85 14.28
CA LEU A 31 -4.44 3.91 15.02
C LEU A 31 -5.28 2.72 15.46
N ILE A 32 -4.79 1.51 15.22
CA ILE A 32 -5.41 0.24 15.61
C ILE A 32 -4.53 -0.44 16.64
N ASP A 33 -5.07 -0.69 17.84
CA ASP A 33 -4.34 -1.30 18.95
C ASP A 33 -4.68 -2.79 19.15
N ASP A 34 -5.11 -3.44 18.09
CA ASP A 34 -5.41 -4.87 18.10
C ASP A 34 -4.90 -5.53 16.80
N TYR A 35 -4.13 -6.61 16.94
CA TYR A 35 -3.63 -7.36 15.79
C TYR A 35 -4.73 -7.97 14.92
N TYR A 36 -5.79 -8.41 15.54
CA TYR A 36 -6.89 -9.07 14.84
C TYR A 36 -7.97 -8.11 14.38
N TYR A 37 -7.99 -6.88 14.93
CA TYR A 37 -8.99 -5.88 14.61
C TYR A 37 -10.42 -6.46 14.63
N GLU A 38 -10.72 -7.19 15.71
CA GLU A 38 -12.00 -7.88 15.92
C GLU A 38 -12.34 -8.93 14.84
N LYS A 39 -11.35 -9.39 14.08
CA LYS A 39 -11.52 -10.44 13.06
C LYS A 39 -11.05 -11.79 13.56
N ARG A 40 -11.34 -12.84 12.78
CA ARG A 40 -10.98 -14.22 13.13
C ARG A 40 -9.52 -14.55 12.86
N SER A 41 -8.94 -13.84 11.90
CA SER A 41 -7.55 -14.04 11.51
C SER A 41 -6.87 -12.71 11.19
N VAL A 42 -5.54 -12.73 11.15
CA VAL A 42 -4.72 -11.56 10.80
C VAL A 42 -4.84 -11.23 9.30
N GLU A 43 -5.15 -12.20 8.45
CA GLU A 43 -5.43 -12.01 7.03
C GLU A 43 -6.75 -11.24 6.83
N GLU A 44 -7.79 -11.60 7.58
CA GLU A 44 -9.05 -10.86 7.60
C GLU A 44 -8.86 -9.44 8.15
N ALA A 45 -8.00 -9.27 9.18
CA ALA A 45 -7.67 -7.97 9.73
C ALA A 45 -7.01 -7.06 8.69
N GLU A 46 -6.07 -7.58 7.90
CA GLU A 46 -5.43 -6.82 6.84
C GLU A 46 -6.43 -6.38 5.76
N SER A 47 -7.36 -7.25 5.38
CA SER A 47 -8.45 -6.89 4.47
C SER A 47 -9.32 -5.75 5.01
N GLU A 48 -9.59 -5.76 6.31
CA GLU A 48 -10.34 -4.66 6.95
C GLU A 48 -9.50 -3.38 7.02
N TYR A 49 -8.17 -3.46 7.14
CA TYR A 49 -7.29 -2.28 7.05
C TYR A 49 -7.40 -1.60 5.69
N VAL A 50 -7.37 -2.36 4.60
CA VAL A 50 -7.59 -1.82 3.25
C VAL A 50 -8.93 -1.10 3.17
N LYS A 51 -10.02 -1.78 3.57
CA LYS A 51 -11.37 -1.22 3.56
C LYS A 51 -11.46 0.08 4.37
N LYS A 52 -10.97 0.10 5.61
CA LYS A 52 -11.01 1.28 6.49
C LYS A 52 -10.16 2.42 5.96
N CYS A 53 -9.00 2.11 5.39
CA CYS A 53 -8.11 3.09 4.80
C CYS A 53 -8.76 3.79 3.60
N VAL A 54 -9.37 3.04 2.68
CA VAL A 54 -10.10 3.58 1.53
C VAL A 54 -11.31 4.39 1.99
N GLN A 55 -12.10 3.89 2.95
CA GLN A 55 -13.25 4.61 3.49
C GLN A 55 -12.83 5.93 4.15
N GLY A 56 -11.74 5.90 4.94
CA GLY A 56 -11.16 7.09 5.57
C GLY A 56 -10.70 8.12 4.53
N LEU A 57 -10.05 7.67 3.46
CA LEU A 57 -9.62 8.51 2.36
C LEU A 57 -10.80 9.19 1.64
N LEU A 58 -11.85 8.44 1.31
CA LEU A 58 -13.04 8.99 0.66
C LEU A 58 -13.71 10.04 1.54
N ASN A 59 -13.86 9.78 2.84
CA ASN A 59 -14.42 10.73 3.79
C ASN A 59 -13.55 12.00 3.91
N LYS A 60 -12.23 11.86 4.08
CA LYS A 60 -11.29 12.98 4.23
C LYS A 60 -11.24 13.86 2.98
N SER A 61 -11.18 13.25 1.81
CA SER A 61 -11.15 13.95 0.51
C SER A 61 -12.49 14.52 0.09
N LYS A 62 -13.59 14.16 0.79
CA LYS A 62 -14.98 14.49 0.46
C LYS A 62 -15.41 14.01 -0.94
N LEU A 63 -14.81 12.90 -1.39
CA LEU A 63 -15.18 12.25 -2.65
C LEU A 63 -16.10 11.05 -2.38
N LYS A 64 -16.98 10.79 -3.32
CA LYS A 64 -17.83 9.59 -3.35
C LYS A 64 -17.21 8.55 -4.29
N GLU A 65 -17.60 7.29 -4.16
CA GLU A 65 -17.12 6.21 -5.02
C GLU A 65 -17.21 6.55 -6.52
N LYS A 66 -18.34 7.15 -6.94
CA LYS A 66 -18.56 7.59 -8.33
C LYS A 66 -17.58 8.64 -8.85
N ASP A 67 -16.89 9.33 -7.96
CA ASP A 67 -15.91 10.36 -8.31
C ASP A 67 -14.52 9.77 -8.55
N ILE A 68 -14.34 8.48 -8.25
CA ILE A 68 -13.09 7.72 -8.46
C ILE A 68 -13.26 6.81 -9.67
N ASN A 69 -12.38 6.95 -10.63
CA ASN A 69 -12.44 6.17 -11.88
C ASN A 69 -11.87 4.76 -11.72
N LEU A 70 -10.87 4.60 -10.86
CA LEU A 70 -10.12 3.37 -10.66
C LEU A 70 -9.42 3.42 -9.32
N PHE A 71 -9.29 2.29 -8.63
CA PHE A 71 -8.29 2.07 -7.60
C PHE A 71 -7.19 1.15 -8.10
N ILE A 72 -5.95 1.43 -7.72
CA ILE A 72 -4.77 0.61 -8.04
C ILE A 72 -4.09 0.29 -6.72
N GLY A 73 -3.65 -0.93 -6.53
CA GLY A 73 -2.95 -1.27 -5.30
C GLY A 73 -2.70 -2.74 -5.12
N GLY A 74 -2.26 -3.08 -3.94
CA GLY A 74 -1.97 -4.46 -3.59
C GLY A 74 -1.44 -4.57 -2.16
N ASP A 75 -1.14 -5.79 -1.81
CA ASP A 75 -0.61 -6.17 -0.50
C ASP A 75 0.51 -7.20 -0.66
N LEU A 76 0.99 -7.75 0.45
CA LEU A 76 2.07 -8.74 0.47
C LEU A 76 1.58 -10.19 0.48
N GLN A 77 0.27 -10.43 0.48
CA GLN A 77 -0.27 -11.78 0.46
C GLN A 77 -0.31 -12.34 -0.97
N SER A 78 -0.29 -13.66 -1.07
CA SER A 78 -0.48 -14.33 -2.37
C SER A 78 -1.79 -13.89 -3.00
N GLU A 79 -1.74 -13.64 -4.30
CA GLU A 79 -2.92 -13.30 -5.11
C GLU A 79 -3.65 -12.03 -4.65
N LEU A 80 -3.00 -11.15 -3.88
CA LEU A 80 -3.56 -9.89 -3.39
C LEU A 80 -4.85 -10.03 -2.57
N ILE A 81 -4.94 -11.10 -1.78
CA ILE A 81 -6.16 -11.45 -1.04
C ILE A 81 -6.65 -10.30 -0.15
N ALA A 82 -5.76 -9.64 0.57
CA ALA A 82 -6.18 -8.54 1.46
C ALA A 82 -6.78 -7.37 0.67
N SER A 83 -6.15 -7.00 -0.43
CA SER A 83 -6.62 -5.90 -1.30
C SER A 83 -7.95 -6.23 -1.95
N ASP A 84 -8.10 -7.42 -2.52
CA ASP A 84 -9.33 -7.84 -3.19
C ASP A 84 -10.52 -7.91 -2.22
N PHE A 85 -10.31 -8.54 -1.04
CA PHE A 85 -11.37 -8.61 -0.02
C PHE A 85 -11.66 -7.25 0.62
N GLY A 86 -10.68 -6.36 0.72
CA GLY A 86 -10.88 -4.98 1.16
C GLY A 86 -11.70 -4.19 0.13
N MET A 87 -11.27 -4.23 -1.14
CA MET A 87 -11.86 -3.45 -2.23
C MET A 87 -13.24 -3.93 -2.67
N LYS A 88 -13.60 -5.21 -2.50
CA LYS A 88 -14.95 -5.73 -2.82
C LYS A 88 -16.09 -4.98 -2.13
N ASN A 89 -15.79 -4.20 -1.11
CA ASN A 89 -16.80 -3.40 -0.40
C ASN A 89 -17.15 -2.07 -1.10
N PHE A 90 -16.49 -1.75 -2.21
CA PHE A 90 -16.67 -0.52 -2.97
C PHE A 90 -17.06 -0.82 -4.41
N ASN A 91 -17.97 -0.02 -4.96
CA ASN A 91 -18.33 -0.12 -6.38
C ASN A 91 -17.38 0.73 -7.24
N ILE A 92 -16.09 0.42 -7.15
CA ILE A 92 -15.00 1.10 -7.88
C ILE A 92 -14.17 0.03 -8.60
N PRO A 93 -13.84 0.19 -9.88
CA PRO A 93 -12.91 -0.72 -10.56
C PRO A 93 -11.58 -0.82 -9.80
N PHE A 94 -11.02 -2.01 -9.71
CA PHE A 94 -9.75 -2.27 -9.03
C PHE A 94 -8.74 -2.94 -9.96
N LEU A 95 -7.51 -2.41 -9.97
CA LEU A 95 -6.37 -2.99 -10.67
C LEU A 95 -5.32 -3.40 -9.63
N GLY A 96 -5.21 -4.71 -9.42
CA GLY A 96 -4.20 -5.28 -8.53
C GLY A 96 -2.80 -5.21 -9.13
N VAL A 97 -1.83 -4.81 -8.32
CA VAL A 97 -0.39 -4.82 -8.64
C VAL A 97 0.38 -5.48 -7.51
N TYR A 98 1.42 -6.23 -7.85
CA TYR A 98 2.23 -6.96 -6.88
C TYR A 98 3.71 -6.65 -7.07
N SER A 99 4.26 -5.80 -6.22
CA SER A 99 5.64 -5.34 -6.28
C SER A 99 6.26 -5.19 -4.88
N ALA A 100 5.82 -6.02 -3.95
CA ALA A 100 6.29 -6.04 -2.55
C ALA A 100 6.36 -4.62 -1.95
N CYS A 101 7.52 -4.21 -1.45
CA CYS A 101 7.71 -2.90 -0.81
C CYS A 101 7.53 -1.70 -1.76
N THR A 102 7.54 -1.91 -3.07
CA THR A 102 7.36 -0.85 -4.07
C THR A 102 5.93 -0.74 -4.59
N THR A 103 4.99 -1.58 -4.14
CA THR A 103 3.59 -1.59 -4.57
C THR A 103 2.94 -0.21 -4.53
N PHE A 104 3.17 0.57 -3.46
CA PHE A 104 2.58 1.91 -3.37
C PHE A 104 3.15 2.89 -4.40
N THR A 105 4.47 2.90 -4.59
CA THR A 105 5.13 3.79 -5.57
C THR A 105 4.84 3.36 -7.00
N GLU A 106 4.73 2.07 -7.28
CA GLU A 106 4.27 1.54 -8.55
C GLU A 106 2.83 1.97 -8.85
N SER A 107 1.95 1.84 -7.87
CA SER A 107 0.55 2.30 -7.98
C SER A 107 0.46 3.79 -8.26
N LEU A 108 1.27 4.62 -7.59
CA LEU A 108 1.34 6.07 -7.85
C LEU A 108 1.84 6.38 -9.26
N LEU A 109 2.84 5.65 -9.77
CA LEU A 109 3.34 5.79 -11.13
C LEU A 109 2.23 5.47 -12.14
N ILE A 110 1.57 4.32 -12.00
CA ILE A 110 0.51 3.89 -12.92
C ILE A 110 -0.67 4.88 -12.85
N ALA A 111 -1.10 5.29 -11.66
CA ALA A 111 -2.14 6.29 -11.47
C ALA A 111 -1.78 7.62 -12.16
N SER A 112 -0.52 8.05 -12.06
CA SER A 112 -0.02 9.27 -12.71
C SER A 112 -0.12 9.18 -14.23
N VAL A 113 0.21 8.03 -14.81
CA VAL A 113 0.06 7.80 -16.27
C VAL A 113 -1.41 7.87 -16.69
N PHE A 114 -2.33 7.35 -15.88
CA PHE A 114 -3.76 7.42 -16.18
C PHE A 114 -4.29 8.85 -16.16
N VAL A 115 -3.94 9.65 -15.15
CA VAL A 115 -4.47 11.03 -15.01
C VAL A 115 -3.81 12.01 -16.00
N GLU A 116 -2.54 11.78 -16.40
CA GLU A 116 -1.82 12.63 -17.34
C GLU A 116 -2.51 12.72 -18.71
N ASN A 117 -3.15 11.64 -19.13
CA ASN A 117 -3.87 11.58 -20.41
C ASN A 117 -5.26 12.24 -20.39
N ASN A 118 -5.68 12.85 -19.29
CA ASN A 118 -6.99 13.47 -19.08
C ASN A 118 -8.23 12.58 -19.35
N ARG A 119 -8.03 11.27 -19.51
CA ARG A 119 -9.13 10.30 -19.71
C ARG A 119 -9.81 9.96 -18.41
N VAL A 120 -9.09 10.02 -17.31
CA VAL A 120 -9.59 9.84 -15.94
C VAL A 120 -9.20 11.04 -15.10
N LYS A 121 -10.05 11.38 -14.12
CA LYS A 121 -9.84 12.55 -13.26
C LYS A 121 -9.20 12.21 -11.93
N ASN A 122 -9.66 11.13 -11.31
CA ASN A 122 -9.19 10.70 -10.00
C ASN A 122 -8.93 9.19 -10.03
N VAL A 123 -7.75 8.82 -9.61
CA VAL A 123 -7.35 7.42 -9.42
C VAL A 123 -6.94 7.26 -7.95
N GLY A 124 -7.57 6.34 -7.26
CA GLY A 124 -7.16 5.95 -5.92
C GLY A 124 -5.99 4.98 -5.98
N VAL A 125 -5.13 5.05 -5.00
CA VAL A 125 -4.10 4.03 -4.76
C VAL A 125 -4.19 3.54 -3.34
N VAL A 126 -3.93 2.25 -3.10
CA VAL A 126 -3.95 1.66 -1.76
C VAL A 126 -2.94 0.53 -1.64
N THR A 127 -2.29 0.44 -0.49
CA THR A 127 -1.49 -0.72 -0.14
C THR A 127 -1.63 -1.03 1.35
N SER A 128 -1.42 -2.28 1.69
CA SER A 128 -1.44 -2.74 3.09
C SER A 128 -0.33 -3.75 3.35
N SER A 129 -0.07 -3.95 4.61
CA SER A 129 0.65 -5.11 5.13
C SER A 129 0.22 -5.39 6.55
N HIS A 130 0.32 -6.65 6.95
CA HIS A 130 0.22 -7.07 8.32
C HIS A 130 1.47 -7.89 8.66
N ASN A 131 2.24 -7.46 9.66
CA ASN A 131 3.54 -8.05 9.94
C ASN A 131 3.48 -9.57 10.14
N LEU A 132 2.48 -10.09 10.87
CA LEU A 132 2.35 -11.54 11.10
C LEU A 132 2.05 -12.32 9.82
N VAL A 133 1.26 -11.76 8.90
CA VAL A 133 0.95 -12.40 7.61
C VAL A 133 2.16 -12.38 6.70
N SER A 134 2.80 -11.21 6.58
CA SER A 134 3.99 -11.04 5.73
C SER A 134 5.16 -11.91 6.21
N GLU A 135 5.33 -12.04 7.52
CA GLU A 135 6.36 -12.90 8.09
C GLU A 135 6.13 -14.37 7.74
N LYS A 136 4.89 -14.85 7.77
CA LYS A 136 4.55 -16.22 7.34
C LYS A 136 4.91 -16.45 5.87
N GLN A 137 4.67 -15.47 5.02
CA GLN A 137 4.81 -15.61 3.57
C GLN A 137 6.26 -15.46 3.07
N PHE A 138 7.01 -14.53 3.64
CA PHE A 138 8.31 -14.14 3.11
C PHE A 138 9.50 -14.57 3.96
N ARG A 139 9.27 -15.00 5.21
CA ARG A 139 10.36 -15.36 6.09
C ARG A 139 10.33 -16.83 6.48
N PHE A 140 11.09 -17.62 5.77
CA PHE A 140 11.40 -18.98 6.15
C PHE A 140 12.52 -18.98 7.22
N PRO A 141 12.43 -19.69 8.34
CA PRO A 141 11.39 -20.63 8.81
C PRO A 141 10.44 -20.05 9.88
N ILE A 142 10.01 -18.82 9.79
CA ILE A 142 9.11 -18.20 10.80
C ILE A 142 7.78 -18.94 10.94
N GLU A 143 7.28 -19.53 9.88
CA GLU A 143 6.10 -20.39 9.93
C GLU A 143 6.18 -21.52 10.96
N TYR A 144 7.39 -21.90 11.35
CA TYR A 144 7.66 -22.90 12.40
C TYR A 144 7.93 -22.28 13.79
N GLY A 145 7.63 -21.00 13.96
CA GLY A 145 7.82 -20.32 15.25
C GLY A 145 9.27 -20.03 15.62
N ALA A 146 10.16 -19.91 14.64
CA ALA A 146 11.58 -19.57 14.89
C ALA A 146 11.72 -18.23 15.61
N ILE A 147 12.63 -18.17 16.59
CA ILE A 147 12.89 -16.95 17.35
C ILE A 147 13.55 -15.92 16.45
N ARG A 148 12.93 -14.74 16.35
CA ARG A 148 13.47 -13.61 15.61
C ARG A 148 14.67 -13.01 16.32
N LYS A 149 15.79 -12.87 15.61
CA LYS A 149 16.96 -12.14 16.13
C LYS A 149 16.65 -10.64 16.20
N LYS A 150 17.24 -9.93 17.18
CA LYS A 150 17.06 -8.47 17.37
C LYS A 150 17.47 -7.63 16.14
N VAL A 151 18.41 -8.14 15.34
CA VAL A 151 18.91 -7.48 14.11
C VAL A 151 18.01 -7.68 12.89
N ASN A 152 17.02 -8.57 12.95
CA ASN A 152 16.14 -8.82 11.82
C ASN A 152 15.12 -7.69 11.73
N THR A 153 15.00 -7.10 10.55
CA THR A 153 13.89 -6.20 10.20
C THR A 153 12.59 -7.00 10.07
N PHE A 154 11.46 -6.33 10.18
CA PHE A 154 10.14 -6.91 9.95
C PHE A 154 9.23 -5.88 9.28
N THR A 155 8.22 -6.40 8.57
CA THR A 155 7.23 -5.57 7.89
C THR A 155 6.39 -4.77 8.87
N ALA A 156 6.03 -3.57 8.48
CA ALA A 156 5.07 -2.74 9.20
C ALA A 156 3.65 -3.33 9.12
N THR A 157 2.82 -2.99 10.10
CA THR A 157 1.39 -3.30 10.09
C THR A 157 0.60 -2.03 9.83
N GLY A 158 -0.14 -1.98 8.74
CA GLY A 158 -0.95 -0.82 8.39
C GLY A 158 -1.43 -0.81 6.96
N SER A 159 -2.06 0.29 6.59
CA SER A 159 -2.50 0.57 5.22
C SER A 159 -2.36 2.05 4.91
N VAL A 160 -2.00 2.35 3.69
CA VAL A 160 -1.95 3.73 3.18
C VAL A 160 -2.70 3.82 1.86
N SER A 161 -3.43 4.92 1.69
CA SER A 161 -4.15 5.21 0.46
C SER A 161 -4.00 6.68 0.08
N ALA A 162 -4.05 6.97 -1.23
CA ALA A 162 -4.01 8.34 -1.73
C ALA A 162 -4.88 8.48 -2.99
N ILE A 163 -5.25 9.72 -3.32
CA ILE A 163 -5.94 10.06 -4.56
C ILE A 163 -5.00 10.84 -5.44
N VAL A 164 -4.67 10.29 -6.59
CA VAL A 164 -3.97 10.96 -7.68
C VAL A 164 -5.01 11.62 -8.61
N THR A 165 -4.78 12.87 -8.97
CA THR A 165 -5.72 13.67 -9.74
C THR A 165 -5.00 14.55 -10.77
N ASN A 166 -5.69 14.88 -11.88
CA ASN A 166 -5.20 15.86 -12.85
C ASN A 166 -5.49 17.33 -12.45
N LYS A 167 -6.21 17.55 -11.35
CA LYS A 167 -6.46 18.89 -10.81
C LYS A 167 -5.30 19.36 -9.95
N LYS A 168 -4.81 20.57 -10.20
CA LYS A 168 -3.71 21.15 -9.45
C LYS A 168 -4.01 21.21 -7.96
N THR A 169 -3.06 20.70 -7.16
CA THR A 169 -3.02 20.77 -5.69
C THR A 169 -1.64 21.22 -5.24
N ASN A 170 -1.42 21.24 -3.92
CA ASN A 170 -0.11 21.62 -3.35
C ASN A 170 0.96 20.52 -3.48
N LEU A 171 0.56 19.27 -3.76
CA LEU A 171 1.47 18.14 -3.89
C LEU A 171 1.46 17.64 -5.34
N LYS A 172 2.55 17.89 -6.05
CA LYS A 172 2.74 17.44 -7.44
C LYS A 172 3.61 16.19 -7.49
N ILE A 173 3.23 15.20 -8.29
CA ILE A 173 4.11 14.11 -8.71
C ILE A 173 4.82 14.59 -9.98
N GLU A 174 6.09 14.94 -9.88
CA GLU A 174 6.83 15.54 -11.00
C GLU A 174 7.36 14.51 -11.99
N SER A 175 7.81 13.37 -11.45
CA SER A 175 8.37 12.30 -12.27
C SER A 175 8.37 10.98 -11.53
N ALA A 176 8.49 9.90 -12.30
CA ALA A 176 8.75 8.57 -11.78
C ALA A 176 9.88 7.91 -12.59
N THR A 177 10.75 7.19 -11.91
CA THR A 177 11.86 6.46 -12.53
C THR A 177 11.67 4.96 -12.36
N ILE A 178 11.63 4.24 -13.47
CA ILE A 178 11.60 2.78 -13.48
C ILE A 178 13.04 2.29 -13.63
N GLY A 179 13.50 1.52 -12.65
CA GLY A 179 14.84 0.93 -12.65
C GLY A 179 14.97 -0.32 -13.52
N SER A 180 16.11 -0.95 -13.41
CA SER A 180 16.38 -2.26 -14.01
C SER A 180 16.61 -3.29 -12.90
N VAL A 181 16.25 -4.52 -13.16
CA VAL A 181 16.59 -5.62 -12.24
C VAL A 181 18.08 -5.88 -12.33
N VAL A 182 18.75 -5.87 -11.18
CA VAL A 182 20.19 -6.10 -11.07
C VAL A 182 20.44 -7.18 -10.03
N ASP A 183 21.12 -8.26 -10.41
CA ASP A 183 21.63 -9.23 -9.46
C ASP A 183 22.97 -8.74 -8.89
N ILE A 184 22.97 -8.40 -7.62
CA ILE A 184 24.18 -7.98 -6.89
C ILE A 184 24.96 -9.16 -6.27
N GLY A 185 24.52 -10.41 -6.52
CA GLY A 185 25.16 -11.62 -6.02
C GLY A 185 25.05 -11.80 -4.50
N TYR A 186 24.13 -11.11 -3.82
CA TYR A 186 23.96 -11.20 -2.38
C TYR A 186 23.26 -12.50 -1.97
N LYS A 187 23.84 -13.22 -0.98
CA LYS A 187 23.37 -14.57 -0.62
C LYS A 187 22.85 -14.72 0.82
N ASP A 188 22.83 -13.64 1.61
CA ASP A 188 22.28 -13.71 2.97
C ASP A 188 20.75 -13.59 2.97
N ALA A 189 20.07 -14.72 3.08
CA ALA A 189 18.61 -14.80 3.10
C ALA A 189 17.96 -14.07 4.29
N ASN A 190 18.73 -13.68 5.31
CA ASN A 190 18.19 -12.95 6.48
C ASN A 190 18.30 -11.43 6.33
N ASN A 191 18.90 -10.92 5.27
CA ASN A 191 19.09 -9.50 5.04
C ASN A 191 18.39 -9.05 3.75
N PHE A 192 17.07 -8.99 3.78
CA PHE A 192 16.26 -8.53 2.63
C PHE A 192 16.55 -7.08 2.24
N GLY A 193 16.90 -6.23 3.21
CA GLY A 193 17.17 -4.82 2.94
C GLY A 193 18.39 -4.58 2.04
N ALA A 194 19.37 -5.46 2.06
CA ALA A 194 20.55 -5.33 1.19
C ALA A 194 20.24 -5.62 -0.29
N VAL A 195 19.17 -6.38 -0.56
CA VAL A 195 18.76 -6.74 -1.92
C VAL A 195 17.73 -5.74 -2.48
N MET A 196 16.88 -5.21 -1.62
CA MET A 196 15.86 -4.22 -1.98
C MET A 196 16.41 -2.82 -2.12
#